data_c59fef86e4f8add276623a19e47c4650
#
_entry.id   c59fef86e4f8add276623a19e47c4650
#
_cell.length_a   1.000
_cell.length_b   1.000
_cell.length_c   1.000
_cell.angle_alpha   90.00
_cell.angle_beta   90.00
_cell.angle_gamma   90.00
#
_symmetry.space_group_name_H-M   'P 1'
#
loop_
_entity.id
_entity.type
_entity.pdbx_description
1 polymer ?
#
loop_
_entity_poly.entity_id
_entity_poly.type
_entity_poly.pdbx_seq_one_letter_code
_entity_poly.pdbx_strand_id
1 'polypeptide(L)'
;VWVLKIWYLSGAVFTAACLGQGTVNLLVRRAWIIRASNGALVALSLLALILVIRLPVNPEAAALYNPGMPASGINPAMGNLLSSRGEPLAQYQAIMPTHGMVLALTILFNLYGTLALVGGAIYSAFIFWRKKVLFNRMVGNILIAAGGLLPAIGGTHVRTGTADWLYISEFLGVILMFTGFILATASLP
;
A
#
# COMPACT_ATOMS: atom_id res chain seq x y z
N VAL A 1 -3.61 -19.46 -8.13
CA VAL A 1 -2.25 -19.01 -7.85
C VAL A 1 -1.92 -17.71 -8.59
N TRP A 2 -2.10 -17.62 -9.92
CA TRP A 2 -1.77 -16.41 -10.69
C TRP A 2 -2.54 -15.19 -10.22
N VAL A 3 -3.84 -15.32 -9.96
CA VAL A 3 -4.66 -14.24 -9.40
C VAL A 3 -4.10 -13.73 -8.08
N LEU A 4 -3.61 -14.62 -7.22
CA LEU A 4 -3.01 -14.27 -5.94
C LEU A 4 -1.69 -13.50 -6.11
N LYS A 5 -0.85 -13.89 -7.09
CA LYS A 5 0.38 -13.15 -7.43
C LYS A 5 0.07 -11.75 -7.97
N ILE A 6 -0.94 -11.62 -8.83
CA ILE A 6 -1.39 -10.32 -9.36
C ILE A 6 -1.95 -9.45 -8.24
N TRP A 7 -2.79 -10.01 -7.37
CA TRP A 7 -3.33 -9.32 -6.20
C TRP A 7 -2.20 -8.80 -5.28
N TYR A 8 -1.19 -9.64 -5.00
CA TYR A 8 -0.07 -9.25 -4.17
C TYR A 8 0.76 -8.13 -4.80
N LEU A 9 1.06 -8.21 -6.10
CA LEU A 9 1.81 -7.17 -6.82
C LEU A 9 1.04 -5.85 -6.86
N SER A 10 -0.23 -5.88 -7.25
CA SER A 10 -1.03 -4.67 -7.40
C SER A 10 -1.33 -4.03 -6.05
N GLY A 11 -1.85 -4.80 -5.08
CA GLY A 11 -2.27 -4.31 -3.78
C GLY A 11 -1.10 -4.08 -2.82
N ALA A 12 -0.35 -5.14 -2.52
CA ALA A 12 0.66 -5.07 -1.46
C ALA A 12 1.97 -4.40 -1.88
N VAL A 13 2.33 -4.41 -3.17
CA VAL A 13 3.63 -3.87 -3.63
C VAL A 13 3.47 -2.51 -4.28
N PHE A 14 2.64 -2.37 -5.33
CA PHE A 14 2.70 -1.19 -6.21
C PHE A 14 1.81 -0.03 -5.79
N THR A 15 0.65 -0.27 -5.17
CA THR A 15 -0.35 0.77 -4.91
C THR A 15 0.23 1.97 -4.15
N ALA A 16 0.85 1.75 -2.99
CA ALA A 16 1.40 2.85 -2.18
C ALA A 16 2.51 3.59 -2.93
N ALA A 17 3.43 2.86 -3.57
CA ALA A 17 4.55 3.45 -4.28
C ALA A 17 4.12 4.30 -5.48
N CYS A 18 3.13 3.83 -6.27
CA CYS A 18 2.59 4.58 -7.40
C CYS A 18 1.87 5.86 -6.96
N LEU A 19 1.07 5.79 -5.89
CA LEU A 19 0.41 6.97 -5.32
C LEU A 19 1.43 7.98 -4.79
N GLY A 20 2.45 7.50 -4.05
CA GLY A 20 3.54 8.34 -3.56
C GLY A 20 4.34 8.97 -4.69
N GLN A 21 4.65 8.22 -5.76
CA GLN A 21 5.34 8.76 -6.93
C GLN A 21 4.52 9.84 -7.65
N GLY A 22 3.20 9.68 -7.72
CA GLY A 22 2.30 10.73 -8.21
C GLY A 22 2.48 12.04 -7.43
N THR A 23 2.56 11.96 -6.10
CA THR A 23 2.80 13.12 -5.24
C THR A 23 4.19 13.73 -5.47
N VAL A 24 5.23 12.91 -5.62
CA VAL A 24 6.59 13.40 -5.94
C VAL A 24 6.59 14.14 -7.28
N ASN A 25 5.94 13.61 -8.31
CA ASN A 25 5.84 14.23 -9.62
C ASN A 25 5.11 15.60 -9.58
N LEU A 26 4.16 15.77 -8.65
CA LEU A 26 3.42 17.04 -8.49
C LEU A 26 4.19 18.09 -7.68
N LEU A 27 4.94 17.68 -6.66
CA LEU A 27 5.58 18.61 -5.71
C LEU A 27 7.01 18.95 -6.08
N VAL A 28 7.74 18.03 -6.69
CA VAL A 28 9.16 18.24 -7.02
C VAL A 28 9.27 19.00 -8.32
N ARG A 29 9.98 20.15 -8.28
CA ARG A 29 10.17 21.00 -9.46
C ARG A 29 11.42 20.64 -10.29
N ARG A 30 12.31 19.83 -9.75
CA ARG A 30 13.57 19.47 -10.42
C ARG A 30 13.38 18.25 -11.31
N ALA A 31 13.41 18.45 -12.62
CA ALA A 31 13.16 17.41 -13.61
C ALA A 31 14.10 16.19 -13.51
N TRP A 32 15.36 16.39 -13.08
CA TRP A 32 16.29 15.28 -12.92
C TRP A 32 15.89 14.34 -11.77
N ILE A 33 15.37 14.90 -10.65
CA ILE A 33 14.88 14.09 -9.50
C ILE A 33 13.68 13.28 -9.93
N ILE A 34 12.72 13.89 -10.65
CA ILE A 34 11.53 13.23 -11.17
C ILE A 34 11.93 12.07 -12.11
N ARG A 35 12.84 12.32 -13.04
CA ARG A 35 13.30 11.27 -13.97
C ARG A 35 14.02 10.14 -13.25
N ALA A 36 14.89 10.47 -12.29
CA ALA A 36 15.62 9.49 -11.50
C ALA A 36 14.68 8.64 -10.63
N SER A 37 13.71 9.27 -9.93
CA SER A 37 12.74 8.54 -9.09
C SER A 37 11.80 7.66 -9.91
N ASN A 38 11.31 8.15 -11.05
CA ASN A 38 10.50 7.34 -11.97
C ASN A 38 11.30 6.15 -12.53
N GLY A 39 12.55 6.38 -12.96
CA GLY A 39 13.43 5.32 -13.46
C GLY A 39 13.72 4.26 -12.39
N ALA A 40 14.03 4.69 -11.17
CA ALA A 40 14.25 3.79 -10.05
C ALA A 40 12.99 2.98 -9.70
N LEU A 41 11.82 3.64 -9.66
CA LEU A 41 10.56 2.94 -9.41
C LEU A 41 10.26 1.89 -10.49
N VAL A 42 10.45 2.22 -11.77
CA VAL A 42 10.24 1.28 -12.87
C VAL A 42 11.21 0.10 -12.75
N ALA A 43 12.51 0.34 -12.55
CA ALA A 43 13.50 -0.72 -12.43
C ALA A 43 13.22 -1.66 -11.24
N LEU A 44 12.89 -1.10 -10.07
CA LEU A 44 12.54 -1.88 -8.89
C LEU A 44 11.19 -2.61 -9.06
N SER A 45 10.23 -2.03 -9.80
CA SER A 45 8.95 -2.68 -10.12
C SER A 45 9.14 -3.88 -11.04
N LEU A 46 10.01 -3.77 -12.04
CA LEU A 46 10.36 -4.91 -12.90
C LEU A 46 11.06 -6.01 -12.10
N LEU A 47 11.96 -5.65 -11.20
CA LEU A 47 12.60 -6.60 -10.29
C LEU A 47 11.56 -7.30 -9.40
N ALA A 48 10.66 -6.55 -8.78
CA ALA A 48 9.60 -7.11 -7.94
C ALA A 48 8.69 -8.05 -8.72
N LEU A 49 8.32 -7.67 -9.96
CA LEU A 49 7.51 -8.50 -10.87
C LEU A 49 8.20 -9.84 -11.13
N ILE A 50 9.49 -9.82 -11.53
CA ILE A 50 10.26 -11.04 -11.81
C ILE A 50 10.34 -11.92 -10.57
N LEU A 51 10.64 -11.34 -9.40
CA LEU A 51 10.77 -12.08 -8.15
C LEU A 51 9.45 -12.72 -7.72
N VAL A 52 8.32 -12.00 -7.81
CA VAL A 52 7.00 -12.53 -7.42
C VAL A 52 6.54 -13.61 -8.41
N ILE A 53 6.80 -13.45 -9.71
CA ILE A 53 6.49 -14.51 -10.69
C ILE A 53 7.25 -15.79 -10.35
N ARG A 54 8.51 -15.68 -9.92
CA ARG A 54 9.38 -16.82 -9.58
C ARG A 54 9.18 -17.36 -8.16
N LEU A 55 8.33 -16.74 -7.33
CA LEU A 55 8.07 -17.25 -5.98
C LEU A 55 7.57 -18.70 -6.04
N PRO A 56 8.17 -19.60 -5.24
CA PRO A 56 7.66 -20.96 -5.10
C PRO A 56 6.25 -20.93 -4.51
N VAL A 57 5.44 -21.87 -4.93
CA VAL A 57 4.07 -22.03 -4.43
C VAL A 57 4.00 -23.34 -3.67
N ASN A 58 3.46 -23.29 -2.45
CA ASN A 58 3.17 -24.48 -1.68
C ASN A 58 1.88 -25.13 -2.22
N PRO A 59 1.94 -26.31 -2.86
CA PRO A 59 0.77 -26.93 -3.47
C PRO A 59 -0.25 -27.40 -2.44
N GLU A 60 0.19 -27.83 -1.25
CA GLU A 60 -0.69 -28.28 -0.16
C GLU A 60 -1.52 -27.09 0.37
N ALA A 61 -0.86 -25.97 0.65
CA ALA A 61 -1.55 -24.76 1.06
C ALA A 61 -2.49 -24.23 -0.04
N ALA A 62 -2.08 -24.31 -1.30
CA ALA A 62 -2.89 -23.87 -2.43
C ALA A 62 -4.17 -24.70 -2.60
N ALA A 63 -4.12 -26.01 -2.29
CA ALA A 63 -5.29 -26.89 -2.29
C ALA A 63 -6.30 -26.55 -1.18
N LEU A 64 -5.84 -25.96 -0.08
CA LEU A 64 -6.66 -25.53 1.06
C LEU A 64 -7.16 -24.08 0.94
N TYR A 65 -6.87 -23.39 -0.18
CA TYR A 65 -7.29 -22.00 -0.36
C TYR A 65 -8.81 -21.86 -0.31
N ASN A 66 -9.30 -20.99 0.56
CA ASN A 66 -10.72 -20.68 0.69
C ASN A 66 -11.04 -19.33 0.02
N PRO A 67 -11.72 -19.31 -1.14
CA PRO A 67 -12.09 -18.07 -1.83
C PRO A 67 -13.18 -17.26 -1.10
N GLY A 68 -13.87 -17.87 -0.13
CA GLY A 68 -14.83 -17.17 0.73
C GLY A 68 -14.18 -16.34 1.84
N MET A 69 -12.85 -16.41 1.98
CA MET A 69 -12.08 -15.64 2.96
C MET A 69 -11.13 -14.69 2.26
N PRO A 70 -10.82 -13.53 2.88
CA PRO A 70 -9.79 -12.63 2.37
C PRO A 70 -8.44 -13.35 2.21
N ALA A 71 -7.68 -12.98 1.16
CA ALA A 71 -6.34 -13.55 0.96
C ALA A 71 -5.38 -13.26 2.12
N SER A 72 -5.55 -12.13 2.82
CA SER A 72 -4.83 -11.76 4.04
C SER A 72 -5.42 -12.39 5.31
N GLY A 73 -6.53 -13.09 5.23
CA GLY A 73 -7.18 -13.78 6.36
C GLY A 73 -6.43 -15.04 6.78
N ILE A 74 -6.58 -15.43 8.05
CA ILE A 74 -6.05 -16.67 8.59
C ILE A 74 -7.08 -17.78 8.30
N ASN A 75 -6.66 -18.78 7.53
CA ASN A 75 -7.52 -19.93 7.22
C ASN A 75 -7.29 -21.04 8.26
N PRO A 76 -8.31 -21.43 9.06
CA PRO A 76 -8.17 -22.49 10.05
C PRO A 76 -7.75 -23.84 9.46
N ALA A 77 -8.14 -24.14 8.21
CA ALA A 77 -7.73 -25.36 7.52
C ALA A 77 -6.20 -25.44 7.26
N MET A 78 -5.52 -24.29 7.28
CA MET A 78 -4.06 -24.16 7.16
C MET A 78 -3.37 -24.08 8.53
N GLY A 79 -4.06 -24.40 9.63
CA GLY A 79 -3.58 -24.20 11.01
C GLY A 79 -2.26 -24.89 11.36
N ASN A 80 -1.86 -25.90 10.58
CA ASN A 80 -0.56 -26.58 10.74
C ASN A 80 0.60 -25.80 10.09
N LEU A 81 0.30 -24.76 9.30
CA LEU A 81 1.29 -23.93 8.62
C LEU A 81 1.54 -22.68 9.45
N LEU A 82 2.56 -22.73 10.28
CA LEU A 82 2.96 -21.64 11.15
C LEU A 82 4.16 -20.87 10.56
N SER A 83 4.25 -19.60 10.91
CA SER A 83 5.44 -18.81 10.65
C SER A 83 6.64 -19.35 11.43
N SER A 84 7.86 -18.89 11.11
CA SER A 84 9.06 -19.20 11.89
C SER A 84 8.98 -18.80 13.37
N ARG A 85 7.98 -17.99 13.73
CA ARG A 85 7.69 -17.56 15.12
C ARG A 85 6.54 -18.35 15.77
N GLY A 86 5.99 -19.36 15.10
CA GLY A 86 4.84 -20.12 15.60
C GLY A 86 3.50 -19.41 15.47
N GLU A 87 3.42 -18.30 14.74
CA GLU A 87 2.17 -17.56 14.51
C GLU A 87 1.43 -18.10 13.29
N PRO A 88 0.08 -18.10 13.28
CA PRO A 88 -0.71 -18.47 12.12
C PRO A 88 -0.39 -17.59 10.92
N LEU A 89 -0.25 -18.18 9.73
CA LEU A 89 -0.01 -17.49 8.49
C LEU A 89 -1.31 -17.07 7.81
N ALA A 90 -1.33 -15.90 7.21
CA ALA A 90 -2.38 -15.53 6.26
C ALA A 90 -2.36 -16.47 5.05
N GLN A 91 -3.52 -16.71 4.41
CA GLN A 91 -3.63 -17.63 3.28
C GLN A 91 -2.57 -17.39 2.20
N TYR A 92 -2.37 -16.13 1.81
CA TYR A 92 -1.37 -15.79 0.78
C TYR A 92 0.06 -16.11 1.21
N GLN A 93 0.38 -15.97 2.50
CA GLN A 93 1.72 -16.25 3.04
C GLN A 93 2.00 -17.74 3.13
N ALA A 94 0.97 -18.54 3.46
CA ALA A 94 1.06 -19.99 3.47
C ALA A 94 1.28 -20.56 2.05
N ILE A 95 0.60 -19.96 1.05
CA ILE A 95 0.68 -20.38 -0.35
C ILE A 95 1.94 -19.86 -1.03
N MET A 96 2.29 -18.58 -0.79
CA MET A 96 3.45 -17.91 -1.38
C MET A 96 4.30 -17.33 -0.25
N PRO A 97 5.30 -18.04 0.25
CA PRO A 97 6.14 -17.53 1.33
C PRO A 97 6.93 -16.31 0.85
N THR A 98 6.43 -15.13 1.25
CA THR A 98 7.04 -13.83 0.92
C THR A 98 8.12 -13.51 1.93
N HIS A 99 9.37 -13.87 1.63
CA HIS A 99 10.52 -13.59 2.48
C HIS A 99 11.70 -13.03 1.66
N GLY A 100 12.78 -12.67 2.33
CA GLY A 100 13.97 -12.16 1.68
C GLY A 100 13.74 -10.89 0.87
N MET A 101 14.22 -10.88 -0.38
CA MET A 101 14.19 -9.70 -1.25
C MET A 101 12.77 -9.24 -1.60
N VAL A 102 11.80 -10.17 -1.74
CA VAL A 102 10.40 -9.82 -2.03
C VAL A 102 9.81 -9.02 -0.88
N LEU A 103 10.01 -9.49 0.36
CA LEU A 103 9.56 -8.77 1.55
C LEU A 103 10.24 -7.40 1.69
N ALA A 104 11.56 -7.35 1.43
CA ALA A 104 12.32 -6.11 1.50
C ALA A 104 11.81 -5.06 0.50
N LEU A 105 11.53 -5.46 -0.76
CA LEU A 105 10.95 -4.57 -1.76
C LEU A 105 9.53 -4.14 -1.39
N THR A 106 8.72 -5.05 -0.85
CA THR A 106 7.36 -4.70 -0.39
C THR A 106 7.42 -3.65 0.71
N ILE A 107 8.29 -3.81 1.69
CA ILE A 107 8.47 -2.82 2.77
C ILE A 107 8.99 -1.49 2.20
N LEU A 108 9.99 -1.54 1.33
CA LEU A 108 10.56 -0.34 0.70
C LEU A 108 9.51 0.46 -0.07
N PHE A 109 8.70 -0.21 -0.90
CA PHE A 109 7.66 0.43 -1.70
C PHE A 109 6.56 1.06 -0.84
N ASN A 110 6.11 0.33 0.18
CA ASN A 110 5.08 0.85 1.08
C ASN A 110 5.61 2.02 1.93
N LEU A 111 6.83 1.92 2.44
CA LEU A 111 7.46 3.01 3.19
C LEU A 111 7.66 4.25 2.32
N TYR A 112 8.23 4.07 1.14
CA TYR A 112 8.41 5.16 0.17
C TYR A 112 7.08 5.80 -0.20
N GLY A 113 6.10 4.99 -0.57
CA GLY A 113 4.79 5.47 -0.99
C GLY A 113 4.05 6.24 0.10
N THR A 114 4.04 5.69 1.31
CA THR A 114 3.40 6.34 2.47
C THR A 114 4.10 7.65 2.81
N LEU A 115 5.42 7.67 2.89
CA LEU A 115 6.17 8.90 3.20
C LEU A 115 5.98 9.96 2.12
N ALA A 116 5.99 9.59 0.85
CA ALA A 116 5.80 10.52 -0.26
C ALA A 116 4.35 11.06 -0.32
N LEU A 117 3.34 10.19 -0.21
CA LEU A 117 1.95 10.58 -0.27
C LEU A 117 1.56 11.44 0.94
N VAL A 118 1.76 10.89 2.14
CA VAL A 118 1.35 11.53 3.39
C VAL A 118 2.21 12.76 3.66
N GLY A 119 3.51 12.64 3.53
CA GLY A 119 4.44 13.77 3.70
C GLY A 119 4.16 14.90 2.71
N GLY A 120 3.89 14.56 1.46
CA GLY A 120 3.52 15.54 0.43
C GLY A 120 2.19 16.23 0.71
N ALA A 121 1.18 15.48 1.16
CA ALA A 121 -0.12 16.05 1.52
C ALA A 121 0.00 16.95 2.76
N ILE A 122 0.74 16.56 3.79
CA ILE A 122 1.01 17.38 4.98
C ILE A 122 1.77 18.65 4.57
N TYR A 123 2.81 18.52 3.75
CA TYR A 123 3.57 19.68 3.25
C TYR A 123 2.68 20.66 2.50
N SER A 124 1.81 20.17 1.62
CA SER A 124 0.86 21.00 0.87
C SER A 124 -0.14 21.68 1.82
N ALA A 125 -0.71 20.96 2.79
CA ALA A 125 -1.62 21.50 3.78
C ALA A 125 -0.94 22.61 4.60
N PHE A 126 0.31 22.41 5.02
CA PHE A 126 1.10 23.40 5.76
C PHE A 126 1.33 24.69 4.95
N ILE A 127 1.64 24.58 3.64
CA ILE A 127 1.80 25.75 2.77
C ILE A 127 0.50 26.54 2.67
N PHE A 128 -0.64 25.88 2.47
CA PHE A 128 -1.93 26.54 2.37
C PHE A 128 -2.34 27.19 3.69
N TRP A 129 -2.10 26.51 4.81
CA TRP A 129 -2.33 27.06 6.15
C TRP A 129 -1.51 28.33 6.39
N ARG A 130 -0.20 28.29 6.11
CA ARG A 130 0.71 29.42 6.32
C ARG A 130 0.35 30.64 5.45
N LYS A 131 -0.08 30.39 4.22
CA LYS A 131 -0.48 31.48 3.28
C LYS A 131 -1.86 32.04 3.55
N LYS A 132 -2.64 31.44 4.45
CA LYS A 132 -4.03 31.80 4.78
C LYS A 132 -4.93 31.87 3.54
N VAL A 133 -4.67 31.09 2.51
CA VAL A 133 -5.44 31.02 1.27
C VAL A 133 -5.94 29.59 1.05
N LEU A 134 -7.14 29.49 0.45
CA LEU A 134 -7.69 28.22 -0.01
C LEU A 134 -7.85 27.18 1.11
N PHE A 135 -8.65 27.54 2.15
CA PHE A 135 -8.97 26.67 3.29
C PHE A 135 -9.40 25.25 2.85
N ASN A 136 -10.21 25.13 1.81
CA ASN A 136 -10.67 23.85 1.29
C ASN A 136 -9.49 22.96 0.80
N ARG A 137 -8.47 23.56 0.16
CA ARG A 137 -7.27 22.82 -0.25
C ARG A 137 -6.45 22.35 0.93
N MET A 138 -6.38 23.13 2.00
CA MET A 138 -5.73 22.72 3.24
C MET A 138 -6.44 21.52 3.84
N VAL A 139 -7.77 21.62 4.05
CA VAL A 139 -8.57 20.52 4.60
C VAL A 139 -8.53 19.30 3.70
N GLY A 140 -8.63 19.48 2.37
CA GLY A 140 -8.54 18.40 1.40
C GLY A 140 -7.24 17.64 1.51
N ASN A 141 -6.09 18.32 1.63
CA ASN A 141 -4.79 17.67 1.81
C ASN A 141 -4.65 16.96 3.17
N ILE A 142 -5.25 17.48 4.23
CA ILE A 142 -5.30 16.79 5.54
C ILE A 142 -6.07 15.48 5.41
N LEU A 143 -7.22 15.48 4.73
CA LEU A 143 -8.00 14.27 4.48
C LEU A 143 -7.24 13.26 3.62
N ILE A 144 -6.53 13.72 2.59
CA ILE A 144 -5.67 12.85 1.77
C ILE A 144 -4.56 12.21 2.63
N ALA A 145 -3.91 13.00 3.50
CA ALA A 145 -2.89 12.48 4.40
C ALA A 145 -3.45 11.43 5.38
N ALA A 146 -4.59 11.74 6.01
CA ALA A 146 -5.26 10.82 6.93
C ALA A 146 -5.69 9.52 6.20
N GLY A 147 -6.30 9.66 5.00
CA GLY A 147 -6.70 8.52 4.18
C GLY A 147 -5.54 7.64 3.73
N GLY A 148 -4.38 8.25 3.42
CA GLY A 148 -3.17 7.51 3.06
C GLY A 148 -2.50 6.78 4.23
N LEU A 149 -2.70 7.26 5.48
CA LEU A 149 -2.19 6.60 6.69
C LEU A 149 -3.02 5.38 7.12
N LEU A 150 -4.33 5.38 6.88
CA LEU A 150 -5.22 4.31 7.34
C LEU A 150 -4.80 2.92 6.84
N PRO A 151 -4.51 2.68 5.55
CA PRO A 151 -4.06 1.38 5.09
C PRO A 151 -2.70 0.97 5.68
N ALA A 152 -1.80 1.94 5.94
CA ALA A 152 -0.51 1.67 6.57
C ALA A 152 -0.70 1.16 8.01
N ILE A 153 -1.63 1.75 8.77
CA ILE A 153 -2.00 1.29 10.12
C ILE A 153 -2.69 -0.07 10.04
N GLY A 154 -3.69 -0.23 9.14
CA GLY A 154 -4.41 -1.49 8.95
C GLY A 154 -3.49 -2.65 8.58
N GLY A 155 -2.50 -2.42 7.72
CA GLY A 155 -1.52 -3.42 7.30
C GLY A 155 -0.64 -3.95 8.46
N THR A 156 -0.44 -3.18 9.53
CA THR A 156 0.27 -3.66 10.72
C THR A 156 -0.56 -4.68 11.50
N HIS A 157 -1.89 -4.55 11.50
CA HIS A 157 -2.82 -5.44 12.21
C HIS A 157 -2.97 -6.81 11.53
N VAL A 158 -2.70 -6.93 10.23
CA VAL A 158 -2.66 -8.25 9.56
C VAL A 158 -1.65 -9.18 10.23
N ARG A 159 -0.54 -8.64 10.71
CA ARG A 159 0.52 -9.40 11.40
C ARG A 159 0.10 -9.86 12.81
N THR A 160 -0.91 -9.24 13.39
CA THR A 160 -1.46 -9.58 14.71
C THR A 160 -2.72 -10.44 14.63
N GLY A 161 -3.06 -10.94 13.43
CA GLY A 161 -4.18 -11.86 13.21
C GLY A 161 -5.55 -11.20 13.01
N THR A 162 -5.62 -9.87 12.94
CA THR A 162 -6.87 -9.10 12.74
C THR A 162 -6.94 -8.53 11.32
N ALA A 163 -7.05 -9.42 10.31
CA ALA A 163 -7.05 -9.04 8.89
C ALA A 163 -8.23 -8.16 8.47
N ASP A 164 -9.35 -8.21 9.19
CA ASP A 164 -10.55 -7.44 8.87
C ASP A 164 -10.30 -5.93 8.95
N TRP A 165 -9.45 -5.50 9.87
CA TRP A 165 -9.06 -4.10 10.02
C TRP A 165 -8.34 -3.54 8.79
N LEU A 166 -7.64 -4.38 8.03
CA LEU A 166 -6.99 -3.93 6.79
C LEU A 166 -8.04 -3.43 5.79
N TYR A 167 -9.08 -4.22 5.52
CA TYR A 167 -10.10 -3.86 4.53
C TYR A 167 -10.96 -2.68 4.97
N ILE A 168 -11.28 -2.60 6.27
CA ILE A 168 -11.99 -1.43 6.84
C ILE A 168 -11.13 -0.17 6.68
N SER A 169 -9.84 -0.26 7.01
CA SER A 169 -8.92 0.88 6.91
C SER A 169 -8.67 1.30 5.46
N GLU A 170 -8.59 0.36 4.52
CA GLU A 170 -8.49 0.64 3.09
C GLU A 170 -9.75 1.35 2.57
N PHE A 171 -10.92 0.84 2.93
CA PHE A 171 -12.20 1.43 2.52
C PHE A 171 -12.35 2.86 3.05
N LEU A 172 -12.13 3.07 4.35
CA LEU A 172 -12.16 4.41 4.95
C LEU A 172 -11.08 5.31 4.37
N GLY A 173 -9.90 4.77 4.10
CA GLY A 173 -8.79 5.49 3.47
C GLY A 173 -9.18 6.03 2.09
N VAL A 174 -9.81 5.21 1.26
CA VAL A 174 -10.29 5.63 -0.07
C VAL A 174 -11.36 6.72 0.04
N ILE A 175 -12.32 6.59 0.97
CA ILE A 175 -13.36 7.62 1.18
C ILE A 175 -12.70 8.95 1.58
N LEU A 176 -11.77 8.94 2.54
CA LEU A 176 -11.09 10.16 2.98
C LEU A 176 -10.25 10.79 1.87
N MET A 177 -9.47 9.97 1.13
CA MET A 177 -8.68 10.48 0.01
C MET A 177 -9.55 11.06 -1.10
N PHE A 178 -10.67 10.40 -1.45
CA PHE A 178 -11.58 10.87 -2.47
C PHE A 178 -12.27 12.18 -2.05
N THR A 179 -12.79 12.25 -0.82
CA THR A 179 -13.38 13.47 -0.26
C THR A 179 -12.35 14.59 -0.20
N GLY A 180 -11.14 14.29 0.22
CA GLY A 180 -10.02 15.22 0.24
C GLY A 180 -9.67 15.76 -1.14
N PHE A 181 -9.66 14.90 -2.16
CA PHE A 181 -9.42 15.29 -3.54
C PHE A 181 -10.52 16.24 -4.06
N ILE A 182 -11.79 15.93 -3.81
CA ILE A 182 -12.93 16.81 -4.21
C ILE A 182 -12.75 18.18 -3.54
N LEU A 183 -12.50 18.23 -2.24
CA LEU A 183 -12.33 19.48 -1.52
C LEU A 183 -11.11 20.28 -2.01
N ALA A 184 -9.99 19.60 -2.29
CA ALA A 184 -8.78 20.26 -2.76
C ALA A 184 -8.92 20.84 -4.18
N THR A 185 -9.79 20.24 -5.01
CA THR A 185 -10.01 20.66 -6.41
C THR A 185 -11.23 21.57 -6.57
N ALA A 186 -12.14 21.61 -5.58
CA ALA A 186 -13.29 22.50 -5.62
C ALA A 186 -12.83 23.95 -5.74
N SER A 187 -13.13 24.58 -6.87
CA SER A 187 -13.03 26.02 -7.04
C SER A 187 -14.16 26.64 -6.21
N LEU A 188 -13.82 27.41 -5.19
CA LEU A 188 -14.80 28.31 -4.59
C LEU A 188 -15.14 29.39 -5.63
N PRO A 189 -16.44 29.74 -5.78
CA PRO A 189 -16.85 30.86 -6.57
C PRO A 189 -16.27 32.17 -6.02
#